data_7578df1a3e5a12ddbfea263b1ea9833c
#
_entry.id   7578df1a3e5a12ddbfea263b1ea9833c
#
_cell.length_a   1.000
_cell.length_b   1.000
_cell.length_c   1.000
_cell.angle_alpha   90.00
_cell.angle_beta   90.00
_cell.angle_gamma   90.00
#
_symmetry.space_group_name_H-M   'P 1'
#
loop_
_entity.id
_entity.type
_entity.pdbx_description
1 polymer ?
#
loop_
_entity_poly.entity_id
_entity_poly.type
_entity_poly.pdbx_seq_one_letter_code
_entity_poly.pdbx_strand_id
1 'polypeptide(L)'
;VLTSTVTASQRSGLSGFSDFATVQSSFPLPIELLSFTAKLVGDQVLTQWSTATETNNDYFTVEHSTDGINFESVGVVDGAGNSVHTLTYAYVHEYPVRGVNYYRLKQTDYDGRSGYSDVVAVKVVRAPSGISVYPSPAIWDVTLEFASTRGEAASLQVTDVIGQLVLEEA
;
A
#
# COMPACT_ATOMS: atom_id res chain seq x y z
N VAL A 1 4.43 -30.89 -3.57
CA VAL A 1 5.51 -31.43 -4.39
C VAL A 1 4.99 -31.46 -5.81
N LEU A 2 5.38 -30.45 -6.62
CA LEU A 2 5.04 -30.41 -8.05
C LEU A 2 6.03 -31.31 -8.79
N THR A 3 5.59 -32.46 -9.23
CA THR A 3 6.32 -33.28 -10.19
C THR A 3 6.03 -32.78 -11.58
N SER A 4 6.96 -32.03 -12.14
CA SER A 4 6.97 -31.68 -13.57
C SER A 4 7.50 -32.89 -14.36
N THR A 5 6.63 -33.55 -15.10
CA THR A 5 7.06 -34.61 -16.03
C THR A 5 7.43 -33.96 -17.36
N VAL A 6 8.73 -33.86 -17.63
CA VAL A 6 9.23 -33.47 -18.94
C VAL A 6 9.25 -34.71 -19.81
N THR A 7 8.33 -34.82 -20.76
CA THR A 7 8.38 -35.88 -21.79
C THR A 7 9.24 -35.38 -22.95
N ALA A 8 10.50 -35.79 -22.96
CA ALA A 8 11.37 -35.57 -24.11
C ALA A 8 11.09 -36.66 -25.15
N SER A 9 10.54 -36.27 -26.29
CA SER A 9 10.52 -37.13 -27.48
C SER A 9 11.84 -36.98 -28.21
N GLN A 10 12.68 -38.01 -28.21
CA GLN A 10 13.88 -38.05 -29.02
C GLN A 10 13.49 -38.24 -30.50
N ARG A 11 13.73 -37.24 -31.31
CA ARG A 11 13.88 -37.43 -32.76
C ARG A 11 15.36 -37.61 -33.08
N SER A 12 15.73 -38.78 -33.52
CA SER A 12 17.04 -39.05 -34.06
C SER A 12 17.14 -38.42 -35.46
N GLY A 13 18.09 -37.50 -35.66
CA GLY A 13 18.42 -36.96 -36.96
C GLY A 13 18.58 -35.44 -37.07
N LEU A 14 18.89 -34.71 -36.00
CA LEU A 14 19.15 -33.27 -36.05
C LEU A 14 20.64 -32.99 -35.91
N SER A 15 21.25 -32.58 -37.04
CA SER A 15 22.59 -32.00 -37.09
C SER A 15 22.46 -30.49 -37.27
N GLY A 16 22.42 -29.74 -36.16
CA GLY A 16 22.41 -28.28 -36.20
C GLY A 16 22.11 -27.66 -34.84
N PHE A 17 22.94 -26.71 -34.43
CA PHE A 17 22.91 -26.00 -33.16
C PHE A 17 21.84 -24.88 -33.07
N SER A 18 20.67 -25.04 -33.67
CA SER A 18 19.65 -23.98 -33.72
C SER A 18 18.22 -24.41 -33.40
N ASP A 19 18.02 -25.52 -32.74
CA ASP A 19 16.67 -25.91 -32.28
C ASP A 19 16.42 -25.41 -30.86
N PHE A 20 15.96 -24.18 -30.75
CA PHE A 20 15.35 -23.69 -29.53
C PHE A 20 13.97 -24.35 -29.40
N ALA A 21 13.85 -25.31 -28.45
CA ALA A 21 12.55 -25.78 -28.05
C ALA A 21 11.84 -24.65 -27.32
N THR A 22 10.88 -24.00 -27.98
CA THR A 22 9.94 -23.13 -27.29
C THR A 22 9.06 -24.00 -26.41
N VAL A 23 9.36 -24.03 -25.14
CA VAL A 23 8.43 -24.55 -24.14
C VAL A 23 7.28 -23.53 -24.08
N GLN A 24 6.18 -23.84 -24.77
CA GLN A 24 4.94 -23.14 -24.49
C GLN A 24 4.50 -23.59 -23.09
N SER A 25 4.82 -22.78 -22.09
CA SER A 25 4.16 -22.90 -20.80
C SER A 25 2.71 -22.46 -21.02
N SER A 26 1.78 -23.37 -21.05
CA SER A 26 0.35 -23.09 -21.05
C SER A 26 -0.14 -22.72 -19.64
N PHE A 27 0.67 -21.96 -18.91
CA PHE A 27 0.16 -21.27 -17.76
C PHE A 27 -0.66 -20.09 -18.29
N PRO A 28 -1.92 -19.91 -17.88
CA PRO A 28 -2.59 -18.66 -18.15
C PRO A 28 -1.63 -17.55 -17.68
N LEU A 29 -1.38 -16.59 -18.57
CA LEU A 29 -0.60 -15.41 -18.22
C LEU A 29 -1.25 -14.82 -16.99
N PRO A 30 -0.48 -14.52 -15.93
CA PRO A 30 -1.04 -13.82 -14.79
C PRO A 30 -1.72 -12.55 -15.30
N ILE A 31 -2.76 -12.11 -14.61
CA ILE A 31 -3.44 -10.85 -14.92
C ILE A 31 -2.38 -9.79 -15.21
N GLU A 32 -2.53 -9.11 -16.33
CA GLU A 32 -1.66 -8.01 -16.66
C GLU A 32 -2.09 -6.78 -15.86
N LEU A 33 -1.46 -6.59 -14.70
CA LEU A 33 -1.62 -5.39 -13.90
C LEU A 33 -0.92 -4.23 -14.62
N LEU A 34 -1.69 -3.25 -15.09
CA LEU A 34 -1.14 -2.08 -15.78
C LEU A 34 -0.57 -1.05 -14.79
N SER A 35 -1.20 -0.90 -13.64
CA SER A 35 -0.79 0.07 -12.64
C SER A 35 -1.30 -0.29 -11.26
N PHE A 36 -0.51 0.05 -10.24
CA PHE A 36 -0.94 0.14 -8.85
C PHE A 36 -0.36 1.42 -8.25
N THR A 37 -1.20 2.25 -7.66
CA THR A 37 -0.81 3.54 -7.07
C THR A 37 -1.47 3.73 -5.73
N ALA A 38 -0.82 4.49 -4.85
CA ALA A 38 -1.39 4.92 -3.57
C ALA A 38 -1.12 6.41 -3.38
N LYS A 39 -2.12 7.17 -2.92
CA LYS A 39 -2.03 8.63 -2.73
C LYS A 39 -2.74 9.04 -1.44
N LEU A 40 -2.15 9.99 -0.72
CA LEU A 40 -2.81 10.63 0.40
C LEU A 40 -3.89 11.59 -0.12
N VAL A 41 -5.12 11.41 0.36
CA VAL A 41 -6.27 12.25 0.07
C VAL A 41 -6.92 12.63 1.40
N GLY A 42 -6.73 13.87 1.82
CA GLY A 42 -7.06 14.26 3.21
C GLY A 42 -6.24 13.45 4.20
N ASP A 43 -6.92 12.77 5.11
CA ASP A 43 -6.31 11.89 6.12
C ASP A 43 -6.33 10.39 5.76
N GLN A 44 -6.81 10.07 4.56
CA GLN A 44 -6.98 8.70 4.07
C GLN A 44 -5.99 8.42 2.93
N VAL A 45 -5.69 7.14 2.68
CA VAL A 45 -4.93 6.75 1.51
C VAL A 45 -5.84 6.08 0.50
N LEU A 46 -5.95 6.69 -0.68
CA LEU A 46 -6.61 6.12 -1.83
C LEU A 46 -5.62 5.26 -2.62
N THR A 47 -5.89 3.95 -2.70
CA THR A 47 -5.20 3.05 -3.61
C THR A 47 -6.04 2.86 -4.87
N GLN A 48 -5.38 2.85 -6.03
CA GLN A 48 -6.02 2.65 -7.33
C GLN A 48 -5.16 1.73 -8.19
N TRP A 49 -5.81 0.85 -8.94
CA TRP A 49 -5.13 -0.02 -9.89
C TRP A 49 -5.97 -0.27 -11.12
N SER A 50 -5.31 -0.72 -12.16
CA SER A 50 -5.97 -1.12 -13.41
C SER A 50 -5.37 -2.40 -13.94
N THR A 51 -6.23 -3.20 -14.56
CA THR A 51 -5.87 -4.45 -15.26
C THR A 51 -6.14 -4.30 -16.75
N ALA A 52 -5.29 -4.88 -17.60
CA ALA A 52 -5.55 -4.94 -19.03
C ALA A 52 -6.58 -6.02 -19.34
N THR A 53 -6.36 -7.19 -18.76
CA THR A 53 -7.22 -8.36 -18.87
C THR A 53 -7.26 -9.09 -17.55
N GLU A 54 -8.32 -9.83 -17.28
CA GLU A 54 -8.42 -10.71 -16.12
C GLU A 54 -8.78 -12.12 -16.58
N THR A 55 -8.18 -13.11 -15.96
CA THR A 55 -8.48 -14.52 -16.17
C THR A 55 -8.47 -15.22 -14.83
N ASN A 56 -9.60 -15.84 -14.49
CA ASN A 56 -9.77 -16.60 -13.25
C ASN A 56 -9.60 -15.77 -11.96
N ASN A 57 -9.69 -14.43 -12.02
CA ASN A 57 -9.47 -13.54 -10.90
C ASN A 57 -10.65 -13.54 -9.94
N ASP A 58 -10.43 -14.00 -8.71
CA ASP A 58 -11.45 -14.00 -7.66
C ASP A 58 -11.52 -12.64 -6.96
N TYR A 59 -10.42 -12.21 -6.36
CA TYR A 59 -10.36 -10.93 -5.66
C TYR A 59 -8.95 -10.35 -5.58
N PHE A 60 -8.91 -9.06 -5.26
CA PHE A 60 -7.71 -8.34 -4.87
C PHE A 60 -7.73 -8.07 -3.37
N THR A 61 -6.58 -8.25 -2.73
CA THR A 61 -6.35 -7.81 -1.35
C THR A 61 -5.40 -6.62 -1.38
N VAL A 62 -5.83 -5.51 -0.79
CA VAL A 62 -4.92 -4.38 -0.51
C VAL A 62 -4.21 -4.69 0.79
N GLU A 63 -2.90 -4.77 0.75
CA GLU A 63 -2.04 -5.02 1.90
C GLU A 63 -1.25 -3.76 2.26
N HIS A 64 -1.10 -3.52 3.55
CA HIS A 64 -0.43 -2.37 4.14
C HIS A 64 0.70 -2.82 5.06
N SER A 65 1.76 -2.01 5.14
CA SER A 65 2.88 -2.20 6.06
C SER A 65 3.43 -0.86 6.53
N THR A 66 4.00 -0.83 7.73
CA THR A 66 4.73 0.32 8.27
C THR A 66 6.25 0.18 8.15
N ASP A 67 6.73 -1.02 7.88
CA ASP A 67 8.17 -1.36 7.79
C ASP A 67 8.60 -1.80 6.36
N GLY A 68 7.62 -1.99 5.45
CA GLY A 68 7.86 -2.47 4.09
C GLY A 68 8.18 -3.97 3.99
N ILE A 69 8.10 -4.71 5.09
CA ILE A 69 8.45 -6.14 5.19
C ILE A 69 7.23 -6.96 5.61
N ASN A 70 6.60 -6.56 6.71
CA ASN A 70 5.44 -7.23 7.28
C ASN A 70 4.16 -6.57 6.78
N PHE A 71 3.40 -7.27 5.96
CA PHE A 71 2.18 -6.76 5.34
C PHE A 71 0.94 -7.41 5.94
N GLU A 72 -0.07 -6.58 6.21
CA GLU A 72 -1.38 -6.98 6.72
C GLU A 72 -2.48 -6.56 5.73
N SER A 73 -3.53 -7.36 5.60
CA SER A 73 -4.69 -7.02 4.78
C SER A 73 -5.46 -5.86 5.39
N VAL A 74 -5.70 -4.80 4.61
CA VAL A 74 -6.54 -3.66 5.00
C VAL A 74 -7.85 -3.61 4.23
N GLY A 75 -7.98 -4.37 3.14
CA GLY A 75 -9.21 -4.45 2.37
C GLY A 75 -9.17 -5.48 1.27
N VAL A 76 -10.36 -5.87 0.85
CA VAL A 76 -10.58 -6.83 -0.25
C VAL A 76 -11.54 -6.20 -1.24
N VAL A 77 -11.28 -6.38 -2.54
CA VAL A 77 -12.12 -5.92 -3.64
C VAL A 77 -12.29 -7.08 -4.61
N ASP A 78 -13.53 -7.41 -4.94
CA ASP A 78 -13.84 -8.50 -5.86
C ASP A 78 -13.22 -8.24 -7.24
N GLY A 79 -12.67 -9.30 -7.85
CA GLY A 79 -12.22 -9.30 -9.22
C GLY A 79 -13.39 -9.51 -10.19
N ALA A 80 -13.14 -9.32 -11.47
CA ALA A 80 -14.15 -9.54 -12.51
C ALA A 80 -14.24 -11.01 -13.00
N GLY A 81 -13.46 -11.90 -12.41
CA GLY A 81 -13.32 -13.28 -12.86
C GLY A 81 -12.57 -13.35 -14.19
N ASN A 82 -13.25 -13.02 -15.28
CA ASN A 82 -12.68 -12.97 -16.62
C ASN A 82 -13.08 -11.65 -17.30
N SER A 83 -12.09 -10.92 -17.82
CA SER A 83 -12.29 -9.70 -18.59
C SER A 83 -11.24 -9.58 -19.69
N VAL A 84 -11.66 -9.17 -20.88
CA VAL A 84 -10.77 -8.82 -21.99
C VAL A 84 -10.68 -7.30 -22.18
N HIS A 85 -11.23 -6.54 -21.25
CA HIS A 85 -11.23 -5.08 -21.26
C HIS A 85 -10.46 -4.56 -20.05
N THR A 86 -9.87 -3.39 -20.20
CA THR A 86 -9.25 -2.68 -19.09
C THR A 86 -10.29 -2.34 -18.03
N LEU A 87 -10.00 -2.76 -16.79
CA LEU A 87 -10.81 -2.45 -15.61
C LEU A 87 -10.01 -1.60 -14.65
N THR A 88 -10.73 -0.77 -13.89
CA THR A 88 -10.14 0.13 -12.89
C THR A 88 -10.83 -0.11 -11.56
N TYR A 89 -10.04 -0.18 -10.51
CA TYR A 89 -10.45 -0.44 -9.15
C TYR A 89 -9.90 0.61 -8.21
N ALA A 90 -10.53 0.77 -7.07
CA ALA A 90 -10.05 1.65 -6.01
C ALA A 90 -10.42 1.10 -4.63
N TYR A 91 -9.58 1.40 -3.65
CA TYR A 91 -9.85 1.13 -2.25
C TYR A 91 -9.34 2.30 -1.39
N VAL A 92 -10.09 2.65 -0.34
CA VAL A 92 -9.72 3.72 0.59
C VAL A 92 -9.31 3.10 1.92
N HIS A 93 -8.06 3.31 2.32
CA HIS A 93 -7.60 3.01 3.67
C HIS A 93 -7.87 4.22 4.57
N GLU A 94 -8.88 4.10 5.44
CA GLU A 94 -9.41 5.22 6.22
C GLU A 94 -8.47 5.69 7.34
N TYR A 95 -7.72 4.77 7.92
CA TYR A 95 -6.89 5.04 9.10
C TYR A 95 -5.40 4.67 8.90
N PRO A 96 -4.71 5.26 7.90
CA PRO A 96 -3.28 5.01 7.72
C PRO A 96 -2.49 5.57 8.91
N VAL A 97 -1.34 4.99 9.20
CA VAL A 97 -0.47 5.42 10.31
C VAL A 97 0.29 6.69 9.93
N ARG A 98 0.54 7.60 10.88
CA ARG A 98 1.42 8.75 10.66
C ARG A 98 2.83 8.26 10.28
N GLY A 99 3.44 8.86 9.26
CA GLY A 99 4.74 8.45 8.75
C GLY A 99 4.67 7.77 7.40
N VAL A 100 5.64 6.92 7.11
CA VAL A 100 5.68 6.19 5.83
C VAL A 100 4.81 4.94 5.93
N ASN A 101 3.92 4.81 4.97
CA ASN A 101 3.03 3.66 4.79
C ASN A 101 3.37 3.01 3.47
N TYR A 102 3.51 1.69 3.45
CA TYR A 102 3.78 0.90 2.27
C TYR A 102 2.54 0.10 1.91
N TYR A 103 2.24 0.05 0.62
CA TYR A 103 1.10 -0.69 0.10
C TYR A 103 1.53 -1.60 -1.02
N ARG A 104 0.89 -2.75 -1.12
CA ARG A 104 0.96 -3.64 -2.28
C ARG A 104 -0.40 -4.25 -2.53
N LEU A 105 -0.61 -4.69 -3.75
CA LEU A 105 -1.79 -5.43 -4.15
C LEU A 105 -1.45 -6.91 -4.21
N LYS A 106 -2.26 -7.75 -3.61
CA LYS A 106 -2.25 -9.20 -3.79
C LYS A 106 -3.49 -9.58 -4.58
N GLN A 107 -3.29 -10.16 -5.74
CA GLN A 107 -4.33 -10.77 -6.51
C GLN A 107 -4.48 -12.24 -6.12
N THR A 108 -5.70 -12.75 -6.09
CA THR A 108 -5.98 -14.15 -5.80
C THR A 108 -6.97 -14.70 -6.82
N ASP A 109 -6.63 -15.83 -7.42
CA ASP A 109 -7.47 -16.54 -8.38
C ASP A 109 -8.42 -17.51 -7.69
N TYR A 110 -9.49 -17.93 -8.37
CA TYR A 110 -10.44 -18.92 -7.85
C TYR A 110 -9.79 -20.27 -7.50
N ASP A 111 -8.63 -20.58 -8.05
CA ASP A 111 -7.86 -21.79 -7.72
C ASP A 111 -6.89 -21.59 -6.53
N GLY A 112 -6.90 -20.41 -5.92
CA GLY A 112 -6.10 -20.03 -4.75
C GLY A 112 -4.67 -19.58 -5.08
N ARG A 113 -4.26 -19.54 -6.35
CA ARG A 113 -2.99 -18.96 -6.74
C ARG A 113 -3.02 -17.47 -6.51
N SER A 114 -1.87 -16.89 -6.17
CA SER A 114 -1.79 -15.45 -5.95
C SER A 114 -0.49 -14.86 -6.49
N GLY A 115 -0.58 -13.57 -6.89
CA GLY A 115 0.53 -12.75 -7.32
C GLY A 115 0.52 -11.40 -6.59
N TYR A 116 1.63 -10.69 -6.64
CA TYR A 116 1.79 -9.40 -5.97
C TYR A 116 2.21 -8.31 -6.96
N SER A 117 1.76 -7.08 -6.70
CA SER A 117 2.29 -5.89 -7.34
C SER A 117 3.64 -5.48 -6.74
N ASP A 118 4.27 -4.50 -7.36
CA ASP A 118 5.31 -3.71 -6.71
C ASP A 118 4.75 -3.00 -5.47
N VAL A 119 5.66 -2.70 -4.53
CA VAL A 119 5.35 -1.94 -3.31
C VAL A 119 5.39 -0.45 -3.62
N VAL A 120 4.37 0.29 -3.21
CA VAL A 120 4.32 1.76 -3.29
C VAL A 120 4.34 2.35 -1.89
N ALA A 121 5.03 3.49 -1.72
CA ALA A 121 5.14 4.16 -0.43
C ALA A 121 4.40 5.51 -0.44
N VAL A 122 3.67 5.79 0.64
CA VAL A 122 2.95 7.05 0.86
C VAL A 122 3.34 7.61 2.21
N LYS A 123 3.76 8.88 2.25
CA LYS A 123 4.03 9.58 3.51
C LYS A 123 2.75 10.27 3.98
N VAL A 124 2.22 9.80 5.09
CA VAL A 124 1.05 10.40 5.77
C VAL A 124 1.56 11.46 6.74
N VAL A 125 1.24 12.69 6.43
CA VAL A 125 1.54 13.85 7.29
C VAL A 125 0.21 14.33 7.83
N ARG A 126 -0.04 14.07 9.10
CA ARG A 126 -1.19 14.64 9.80
C ARG A 126 -0.71 15.81 10.63
N ALA A 127 -1.48 16.90 10.61
CA ALA A 127 -1.30 17.92 11.62
C ALA A 127 -1.47 17.26 13.01
N PRO A 128 -0.70 17.69 14.02
CA PRO A 128 -0.88 17.18 15.37
C PRO A 128 -2.33 17.40 15.80
N SER A 129 -3.02 16.31 16.17
CA SER A 129 -4.37 16.42 16.75
C SER A 129 -4.23 16.73 18.24
N GLY A 130 -4.53 17.96 18.62
CA GLY A 130 -4.38 18.42 20.00
C GLY A 130 -3.10 19.19 20.24
N ILE A 131 -2.78 19.41 21.50
CA ILE A 131 -1.58 20.11 21.96
C ILE A 131 -0.58 19.09 22.45
N SER A 132 0.63 19.13 21.90
CA SER A 132 1.77 18.32 22.34
C SER A 132 2.84 19.23 22.94
N VAL A 133 3.36 18.86 24.09
CA VAL A 133 4.40 19.61 24.81
C VAL A 133 5.58 18.69 25.06
N TYR A 134 6.77 19.02 24.57
CA TYR A 134 7.97 18.22 24.78
C TYR A 134 9.25 19.08 24.81
N PRO A 135 10.28 18.62 25.57
CA PRO A 135 10.27 17.48 26.47
C PRO A 135 9.39 17.74 27.71
N SER A 136 8.86 16.66 28.30
CA SER A 136 8.14 16.77 29.57
C SER A 136 8.66 15.67 30.51
N PRO A 137 9.32 16.04 31.65
CA PRO A 137 9.59 17.41 32.12
C PRO A 137 10.65 18.13 31.28
N ALA A 138 10.51 19.47 31.21
CA ALA A 138 11.47 20.34 30.55
C ALA A 138 12.53 20.85 31.54
N ILE A 139 13.76 21.06 31.04
CA ILE A 139 14.86 21.62 31.87
C ILE A 139 15.17 23.06 31.44
N TRP A 140 15.12 23.33 30.11
CA TRP A 140 15.45 24.64 29.53
C TRP A 140 14.35 25.16 28.61
N ASP A 141 14.09 24.43 27.55
CA ASP A 141 13.14 24.80 26.48
C ASP A 141 11.99 23.81 26.41
N VAL A 142 10.84 24.32 26.00
CA VAL A 142 9.63 23.56 25.71
C VAL A 142 9.21 23.83 24.29
N THR A 143 8.97 22.79 23.51
CA THR A 143 8.32 22.88 22.22
C THR A 143 6.84 22.59 22.37
N LEU A 144 6.00 23.53 21.94
CA LEU A 144 4.57 23.38 21.84
C LEU A 144 4.21 23.09 20.39
N GLU A 145 3.56 21.96 20.11
CA GLU A 145 3.06 21.61 18.80
C GLU A 145 1.54 21.47 18.87
N PHE A 146 0.82 22.26 18.06
CA PHE A 146 -0.64 22.23 18.01
C PHE A 146 -1.16 22.43 16.60
N ALA A 147 -2.36 21.91 16.32
CA ALA A 147 -3.08 22.18 15.08
C ALA A 147 -3.90 23.46 15.24
N SER A 148 -3.74 24.39 14.31
CA SER A 148 -4.60 25.58 14.20
C SER A 148 -5.40 25.49 12.92
N THR A 149 -6.68 25.76 12.98
CA THR A 149 -7.51 26.00 11.80
C THR A 149 -7.21 27.38 11.26
N ARG A 150 -7.16 27.51 9.95
CA ARG A 150 -6.76 28.73 9.26
C ARG A 150 -7.70 29.88 9.63
N GLY A 151 -7.18 30.91 10.30
CA GLY A 151 -7.93 32.12 10.66
C GLY A 151 -8.45 32.17 12.09
N GLU A 152 -8.18 31.16 12.92
CA GLU A 152 -8.47 31.21 14.35
C GLU A 152 -7.29 31.81 15.10
N ALA A 153 -7.57 32.75 16.01
CA ALA A 153 -6.59 33.27 16.94
C ALA A 153 -6.37 32.24 18.05
N ALA A 154 -5.11 31.97 18.38
CA ALA A 154 -4.74 31.11 19.50
C ALA A 154 -3.99 31.95 20.54
N SER A 155 -4.33 31.80 21.80
CA SER A 155 -3.57 32.38 22.90
C SER A 155 -2.91 31.28 23.72
N LEU A 156 -1.68 31.50 24.13
CA LEU A 156 -0.93 30.60 25.00
C LEU A 156 -0.80 31.25 26.39
N GLN A 157 -1.28 30.58 27.42
CA GLN A 157 -1.06 30.95 28.81
C GLN A 157 -0.32 29.83 29.54
N VAL A 158 0.76 30.17 30.20
CA VAL A 158 1.50 29.25 31.03
C VAL A 158 1.35 29.71 32.50
N THR A 159 0.88 28.79 33.34
CA THR A 159 0.72 29.05 34.77
C THR A 159 1.64 28.14 35.61
N ASP A 160 2.05 28.57 36.78
CA ASP A 160 2.75 27.73 37.74
C ASP A 160 1.79 26.74 38.44
N VAL A 161 2.34 25.93 39.34
CA VAL A 161 1.58 24.88 40.06
C VAL A 161 0.50 25.41 41.00
N ILE A 162 0.55 26.71 41.32
CA ILE A 162 -0.44 27.39 42.17
C ILE A 162 -1.40 28.25 41.33
N GLY A 163 -1.29 28.19 40.00
CA GLY A 163 -2.18 28.88 39.07
C GLY A 163 -1.78 30.34 38.77
N GLN A 164 -0.60 30.79 39.14
CA GLN A 164 -0.11 32.12 38.83
C GLN A 164 0.38 32.16 37.36
N LEU A 165 -0.05 33.16 36.62
CA LEU A 165 0.35 33.37 35.25
C LEU A 165 1.84 33.68 35.14
N VAL A 166 2.58 32.88 34.36
CA VAL A 166 4.01 33.01 34.12
C VAL A 166 4.32 33.58 32.75
N LEU A 167 3.52 33.19 31.72
CA LEU A 167 3.68 33.65 30.36
C LEU A 167 2.31 33.76 29.68
N GLU A 168 2.13 34.81 28.91
CA GLU A 168 0.98 34.98 27.99
C GLU A 168 1.47 35.50 26.64
N GLU A 169 1.11 34.79 25.58
CA GLU A 169 1.32 35.22 24.19
C GLU A 169 0.01 35.07 23.41
N ALA A 170 -0.29 36.01 22.48
CA ALA A 170 -1.48 36.06 21.65
C ALA A 170 -1.14 36.21 20.17
#